data_7c968ecfec0622d801343099d558a3ef
#
_entry.id   7c968ecfec0622d801343099d558a3ef
#
_cell.length_a   1.000
_cell.length_b   1.000
_cell.length_c   1.000
_cell.angle_alpha   90.00
_cell.angle_beta   90.00
_cell.angle_gamma   90.00
#
_symmetry.space_group_name_H-M   'P 1'
#
loop_
_entity.id
_entity.type
_entity.pdbx_description
1 polymer ?
#
loop_
_entity_poly.entity_id
_entity_poly.type
_entity_poly.pdbx_seq_one_letter_code
_entity_poly.pdbx_strand_id
1 'polypeptide(L)'
;MNRNTTLYAVSLVLLSGSCKNATTEKQTEATITKETPAVVFENKGHELVYNMVKKVGDYQKLRVKKDVIYTYTYKTPDSKIDISTEKYIFDGELSYGRYKRHERTLPELKGIMEQGYDGTKYWIKVDGTEILDEAAIKRVKFTRPTNFYWFAMFQKLGDPGVNYEYLGHKKIRDIGFDIVKISFDSENGRPTDIYQLYINTETGLVDQFLFTVAEFGVIETPLLMQIEYEQIDGFLLPTKRKYKKSTWDADVSDAPWTEVNWTDIRFDNNLIKEDFVK
;
A
#
# COMPACT_ATOMS: atom_id res chain seq x y z
N MET A 1 -51.56 -34.54 -26.85
CA MET A 1 -51.86 -34.85 -28.28
C MET A 1 -50.58 -34.56 -29.07
N ASN A 2 -50.17 -35.66 -29.86
CA ASN A 2 -49.14 -35.75 -30.90
C ASN A 2 -47.70 -35.27 -30.53
N ARG A 3 -46.75 -36.12 -30.19
CA ARG A 3 -45.96 -37.16 -30.91
C ARG A 3 -45.62 -36.80 -32.37
N ASN A 4 -44.35 -36.60 -32.65
CA ASN A 4 -43.70 -37.13 -33.82
C ASN A 4 -42.23 -37.41 -33.62
N THR A 5 -41.91 -38.66 -33.61
CA THR A 5 -40.63 -39.34 -33.70
C THR A 5 -40.20 -39.43 -35.14
N THR A 6 -38.95 -39.13 -35.49
CA THR A 6 -38.39 -39.55 -36.77
C THR A 6 -37.00 -40.15 -36.54
N LEU A 7 -36.93 -41.46 -36.69
CA LEU A 7 -35.71 -42.25 -36.91
C LEU A 7 -35.25 -42.09 -38.38
N TYR A 8 -33.93 -41.99 -38.62
CA TYR A 8 -33.29 -42.46 -39.84
C TYR A 8 -31.94 -43.10 -39.56
N ALA A 9 -31.83 -44.17 -39.90
CA ALA A 9 -31.17 -45.37 -40.42
C ALA A 9 -29.65 -45.20 -40.66
N VAL A 10 -29.01 -46.27 -40.21
CA VAL A 10 -27.64 -46.74 -40.42
C VAL A 10 -27.36 -47.01 -41.89
N SER A 11 -26.18 -46.59 -42.36
CA SER A 11 -25.56 -47.25 -43.53
C SER A 11 -24.08 -47.44 -43.31
N LEU A 12 -23.72 -48.69 -43.15
CA LEU A 12 -22.39 -49.27 -43.07
C LEU A 12 -21.82 -49.42 -44.48
N VAL A 13 -20.66 -48.77 -44.75
CA VAL A 13 -19.89 -49.12 -45.97
C VAL A 13 -18.47 -49.48 -45.50
N LEU A 14 -18.23 -50.79 -45.67
CA LEU A 14 -16.87 -51.37 -45.60
C LEU A 14 -16.17 -51.16 -46.92
N LEU A 15 -15.02 -50.55 -46.99
CA LEU A 15 -14.05 -50.68 -48.06
C LEU A 15 -12.64 -50.80 -47.49
N SER A 16 -12.06 -51.91 -47.84
CA SER A 16 -10.75 -52.47 -47.59
C SER A 16 -9.62 -51.69 -48.30
N GLY A 17 -8.49 -51.55 -47.65
CA GLY A 17 -7.18 -51.71 -48.23
C GLY A 17 -6.42 -50.45 -48.69
N SER A 18 -5.39 -50.11 -48.04
CA SER A 18 -4.01 -50.11 -48.60
C SER A 18 -3.04 -49.48 -47.63
N CYS A 19 -2.05 -50.25 -47.23
CA CYS A 19 -0.88 -49.72 -46.51
C CYS A 19 -0.09 -48.72 -47.37
N LYS A 20 0.09 -47.49 -46.86
CA LYS A 20 1.21 -46.63 -47.26
C LYS A 20 1.85 -46.05 -46.00
N ASN A 21 3.13 -46.28 -45.90
CA ASN A 21 4.02 -45.71 -44.88
C ASN A 21 3.81 -44.18 -44.77
N ALA A 22 3.31 -43.69 -43.65
CA ALA A 22 3.29 -42.29 -43.36
C ALA A 22 4.42 -42.00 -42.37
N THR A 23 5.39 -41.26 -42.85
CA THR A 23 6.45 -40.64 -42.09
C THR A 23 5.85 -39.72 -41.04
N THR A 24 6.12 -39.99 -39.75
CA THR A 24 5.65 -39.17 -38.63
C THR A 24 6.40 -37.86 -38.65
N GLU A 25 5.80 -36.83 -39.24
CA GLU A 25 6.26 -35.44 -38.97
C GLU A 25 5.93 -35.10 -37.51
N LYS A 26 6.99 -34.95 -36.71
CA LYS A 26 6.89 -34.32 -35.39
C LYS A 26 6.43 -32.88 -35.61
N GLN A 27 5.17 -32.59 -35.34
CA GLN A 27 4.71 -31.21 -35.10
C GLN A 27 5.41 -30.73 -33.86
N THR A 28 6.40 -29.84 -34.05
CA THR A 28 6.99 -29.02 -32.97
C THR A 28 5.93 -28.00 -32.60
N GLU A 29 5.23 -28.21 -31.50
CA GLU A 29 4.41 -27.18 -30.89
C GLU A 29 5.37 -26.00 -30.53
N ALA A 30 5.25 -24.92 -31.29
CA ALA A 30 5.88 -23.68 -30.97
C ALA A 30 5.22 -23.12 -29.70
N THR A 31 5.90 -23.27 -28.57
CA THR A 31 5.52 -22.59 -27.33
C THR A 31 5.62 -21.10 -27.58
N ILE A 32 4.50 -20.44 -27.81
CA ILE A 32 4.42 -18.97 -27.89
C ILE A 32 4.65 -18.48 -26.46
N THR A 33 5.87 -18.23 -26.08
CA THR A 33 6.21 -17.44 -24.93
C THR A 33 5.68 -16.03 -25.19
N LYS A 34 4.57 -15.67 -24.53
CA LYS A 34 4.13 -14.27 -24.45
C LYS A 34 5.23 -13.49 -23.76
N GLU A 35 6.07 -12.81 -24.54
CA GLU A 35 6.98 -11.82 -23.99
C GLU A 35 6.15 -10.74 -23.31
N THR A 36 6.34 -10.60 -22.01
CA THR A 36 5.78 -9.47 -21.26
C THR A 36 6.43 -8.22 -21.83
N PRO A 37 5.68 -7.20 -22.28
CA PRO A 37 6.26 -5.98 -22.82
C PRO A 37 7.28 -5.40 -21.82
N ALA A 38 8.45 -5.00 -22.29
CA ALA A 38 9.45 -4.35 -21.46
C ALA A 38 8.86 -3.05 -20.88
N VAL A 39 9.02 -2.85 -19.60
CA VAL A 39 8.57 -1.63 -18.91
C VAL A 39 9.43 -0.47 -19.43
N VAL A 40 8.81 0.58 -19.94
CA VAL A 40 9.49 1.81 -20.35
C VAL A 40 9.47 2.77 -19.16
N PHE A 41 10.65 3.18 -18.71
CA PHE A 41 10.81 4.14 -17.62
C PHE A 41 10.97 5.56 -18.17
N GLU A 42 10.33 6.52 -17.54
CA GLU A 42 10.43 7.94 -17.89
C GLU A 42 11.81 8.51 -17.56
N ASN A 43 12.39 8.04 -16.45
CA ASN A 43 13.72 8.44 -15.97
C ASN A 43 14.25 7.41 -14.99
N LYS A 44 15.50 7.61 -14.52
CA LYS A 44 16.15 6.73 -13.54
C LYS A 44 15.39 6.67 -12.19
N GLY A 45 14.75 7.75 -11.77
CA GLY A 45 13.94 7.77 -10.53
C GLY A 45 12.76 6.82 -10.61
N HIS A 46 12.04 6.83 -11.77
CA HIS A 46 10.94 5.90 -12.02
C HIS A 46 11.42 4.43 -11.98
N GLU A 47 12.54 4.12 -12.64
CA GLU A 47 13.12 2.76 -12.62
C GLU A 47 13.45 2.28 -11.20
N LEU A 48 14.12 3.13 -10.41
CA LEU A 48 14.51 2.81 -9.04
C LEU A 48 13.30 2.55 -8.15
N VAL A 49 12.28 3.41 -8.23
CA VAL A 49 11.04 3.23 -7.45
C VAL A 49 10.27 2.00 -7.91
N TYR A 50 10.14 1.76 -9.21
CA TYR A 50 9.53 0.55 -9.74
C TYR A 50 10.19 -0.72 -9.19
N ASN A 51 11.52 -0.78 -9.20
CA ASN A 51 12.28 -1.93 -8.70
C ASN A 51 12.09 -2.09 -7.18
N MET A 52 12.08 -1.01 -6.42
CA MET A 52 11.80 -1.00 -4.99
C MET A 52 10.37 -1.52 -4.69
N VAL A 53 9.35 -1.01 -5.42
CA VAL A 53 7.96 -1.45 -5.30
C VAL A 53 7.82 -2.96 -5.56
N LYS A 54 8.48 -3.47 -6.61
CA LYS A 54 8.51 -4.92 -6.88
C LYS A 54 9.13 -5.72 -5.74
N LYS A 55 10.14 -5.17 -5.09
CA LYS A 55 10.86 -5.82 -3.99
C LYS A 55 10.06 -5.86 -2.69
N VAL A 56 9.35 -4.78 -2.35
CA VAL A 56 8.49 -4.76 -1.16
C VAL A 56 7.16 -5.50 -1.35
N GLY A 57 6.81 -5.82 -2.60
CA GLY A 57 5.50 -6.35 -3.01
C GLY A 57 4.58 -5.22 -3.49
N ASP A 58 4.14 -5.28 -4.75
CA ASP A 58 3.31 -4.23 -5.35
C ASP A 58 1.88 -4.21 -4.80
N TYR A 59 1.14 -3.12 -5.08
CA TYR A 59 -0.20 -2.91 -4.55
C TYR A 59 -1.22 -3.95 -5.06
N GLN A 60 -1.02 -4.51 -6.26
CA GLN A 60 -1.89 -5.57 -6.75
C GLN A 60 -1.77 -6.84 -5.90
N LYS A 61 -0.56 -7.16 -5.42
CA LYS A 61 -0.37 -8.27 -4.47
C LYS A 61 -1.09 -8.02 -3.14
N LEU A 62 -1.07 -6.77 -2.61
CA LEU A 62 -1.87 -6.42 -1.42
C LEU A 62 -3.37 -6.63 -1.68
N ARG A 63 -3.89 -6.22 -2.83
CA ARG A 63 -5.30 -6.44 -3.20
C ARG A 63 -5.66 -7.91 -3.28
N VAL A 64 -4.74 -8.78 -3.70
CA VAL A 64 -4.94 -10.25 -3.67
C VAL A 64 -5.09 -10.76 -2.24
N LYS A 65 -4.39 -10.16 -1.27
CA LYS A 65 -4.55 -10.44 0.17
C LYS A 65 -5.89 -9.95 0.73
N LYS A 66 -6.66 -9.18 -0.01
CA LYS A 66 -7.97 -8.63 0.31
C LYS A 66 -7.99 -7.69 1.51
N ASP A 67 -7.53 -8.14 2.69
CA ASP A 67 -7.63 -7.39 3.94
C ASP A 67 -6.40 -7.56 4.84
N VAL A 68 -6.29 -6.69 5.84
CA VAL A 68 -5.29 -6.77 6.90
C VAL A 68 -5.86 -6.31 8.24
N ILE A 69 -5.40 -6.96 9.31
CA ILE A 69 -5.58 -6.51 10.70
C ILE A 69 -4.21 -6.40 11.34
N TYR A 70 -3.96 -5.31 12.09
CA TYR A 70 -2.72 -5.16 12.85
C TYR A 70 -2.89 -4.24 14.06
N THR A 71 -1.93 -4.27 14.97
CA THR A 71 -1.83 -3.32 16.08
C THR A 71 -0.92 -2.17 15.66
N TYR A 72 -1.43 -0.94 15.77
CA TYR A 72 -0.69 0.29 15.53
C TYR A 72 -0.36 0.97 16.86
N THR A 73 0.91 1.26 17.07
CA THR A 73 1.39 2.02 18.24
C THR A 73 2.12 3.26 17.78
N TYR A 74 1.72 4.40 18.33
CA TYR A 74 2.32 5.70 18.05
C TYR A 74 2.73 6.35 19.37
N LYS A 75 4.00 6.71 19.53
CA LYS A 75 4.55 7.33 20.74
C LYS A 75 5.25 8.63 20.38
N THR A 76 4.80 9.70 21.00
CA THR A 76 5.40 11.04 20.83
C THR A 76 6.60 11.26 21.76
N PRO A 77 7.45 12.26 21.49
CA PRO A 77 8.55 12.64 22.35
C PRO A 77 8.15 13.00 23.79
N ASP A 78 6.95 13.56 23.98
CA ASP A 78 6.38 13.90 25.31
C ASP A 78 5.64 12.70 25.95
N SER A 79 5.94 11.48 25.46
CA SER A 79 5.45 10.20 26.00
C SER A 79 3.94 9.96 25.85
N LYS A 80 3.20 10.74 25.06
CA LYS A 80 1.82 10.42 24.72
C LYS A 80 1.78 9.21 23.79
N ILE A 81 0.82 8.33 24.02
CA ILE A 81 0.71 7.08 23.27
C ILE A 81 -0.70 6.93 22.70
N ASP A 82 -0.75 6.60 21.41
CA ASP A 82 -1.95 6.03 20.80
C ASP A 82 -1.70 4.54 20.55
N ILE A 83 -2.68 3.70 20.86
CA ILE A 83 -2.68 2.27 20.53
C ILE A 83 -4.02 1.92 19.94
N SER A 84 -4.01 1.47 18.68
CA SER A 84 -5.23 1.04 17.99
C SER A 84 -5.07 -0.34 17.35
N THR A 85 -6.20 -1.02 17.17
CA THR A 85 -6.33 -2.12 16.23
C THR A 85 -6.84 -1.53 14.93
N GLU A 86 -6.05 -1.64 13.87
CA GLU A 86 -6.37 -1.17 12.53
C GLU A 86 -6.87 -2.34 11.68
N LYS A 87 -7.89 -2.08 10.85
CA LYS A 87 -8.41 -3.02 9.86
C LYS A 87 -8.56 -2.31 8.53
N TYR A 88 -8.14 -2.96 7.43
CA TYR A 88 -8.35 -2.44 6.09
C TYR A 88 -8.85 -3.51 5.14
N ILE A 89 -9.70 -3.12 4.19
CA ILE A 89 -9.95 -3.84 2.95
C ILE A 89 -9.31 -3.02 1.84
N PHE A 90 -8.42 -3.64 1.04
CA PHE A 90 -7.65 -2.94 0.02
C PHE A 90 -8.50 -2.53 -1.19
N ASP A 91 -9.52 -3.31 -1.53
CA ASP A 91 -10.49 -2.93 -2.56
C ASP A 91 -11.49 -1.91 -1.99
N GLY A 92 -11.53 -0.71 -2.58
CA GLY A 92 -12.33 0.41 -2.08
C GLY A 92 -11.72 1.14 -0.88
N GLU A 93 -10.52 0.76 -0.44
CA GLU A 93 -9.73 1.41 0.62
C GLU A 93 -10.52 1.62 1.92
N LEU A 94 -11.33 0.61 2.32
CA LEU A 94 -12.08 0.68 3.57
C LEU A 94 -11.13 0.67 4.76
N SER A 95 -11.42 1.48 5.76
CA SER A 95 -10.51 1.71 6.88
C SER A 95 -11.26 1.80 8.20
N TYR A 96 -10.77 1.08 9.21
CA TYR A 96 -11.30 1.07 10.57
C TYR A 96 -10.15 1.11 11.57
N GLY A 97 -10.33 1.83 12.68
CA GLY A 97 -9.40 1.86 13.80
C GLY A 97 -10.14 1.89 15.12
N ARG A 98 -9.81 0.95 16.02
CA ARG A 98 -10.30 0.89 17.39
C ARG A 98 -9.19 1.21 18.36
N TYR A 99 -9.26 2.39 18.97
CA TYR A 99 -8.26 2.91 19.88
C TYR A 99 -8.58 2.49 21.32
N LYS A 100 -7.71 1.70 21.90
CA LYS A 100 -7.75 1.41 23.35
C LYS A 100 -7.00 2.48 24.17
N ARG A 101 -6.16 3.27 23.52
CA ARG A 101 -5.43 4.42 24.07
C ARG A 101 -5.25 5.46 22.97
N HIS A 102 -5.64 6.71 23.22
CA HIS A 102 -5.57 7.81 22.24
C HIS A 102 -5.22 9.14 22.92
N GLU A 103 -4.02 9.20 23.47
CA GLU A 103 -3.53 10.39 24.18
C GLU A 103 -3.13 11.53 23.25
N ARG A 104 -2.94 11.24 21.96
CA ARG A 104 -2.62 12.19 20.90
C ARG A 104 -3.83 12.49 20.00
N THR A 105 -4.57 11.46 19.61
CA THR A 105 -5.69 11.58 18.68
C THR A 105 -6.98 11.78 19.45
N LEU A 106 -7.57 12.98 19.36
CA LEU A 106 -8.81 13.37 20.06
C LEU A 106 -8.76 13.03 21.56
N PRO A 107 -7.73 13.55 22.30
CA PRO A 107 -7.49 13.18 23.71
C PRO A 107 -8.58 13.66 24.66
N GLU A 108 -9.43 14.58 24.22
CA GLU A 108 -10.62 15.08 24.96
C GLU A 108 -11.73 14.04 25.05
N LEU A 109 -11.87 13.16 24.06
CA LEU A 109 -12.81 12.06 24.07
C LEU A 109 -12.28 10.96 25.01
N LYS A 110 -13.09 10.52 25.97
CA LYS A 110 -12.68 9.49 26.95
C LYS A 110 -13.43 8.19 26.66
N GLY A 111 -12.74 7.06 26.79
CA GLY A 111 -13.30 5.74 26.51
C GLY A 111 -12.63 5.03 25.32
N ILE A 112 -13.25 3.98 24.84
CA ILE A 112 -12.81 3.26 23.63
C ILE A 112 -13.34 4.00 22.40
N MET A 113 -12.41 4.56 21.63
CA MET A 113 -12.75 5.29 20.43
C MET A 113 -12.64 4.38 19.20
N GLU A 114 -13.69 4.40 18.37
CA GLU A 114 -13.74 3.70 17.09
C GLU A 114 -13.94 4.71 15.96
N GLN A 115 -13.20 4.56 14.89
CA GLN A 115 -13.28 5.42 13.69
C GLN A 115 -13.35 4.54 12.45
N GLY A 116 -14.13 4.93 11.46
CA GLY A 116 -14.24 4.18 10.22
C GLY A 116 -14.48 5.03 8.99
N TYR A 117 -14.14 4.40 7.85
CA TYR A 117 -14.54 4.79 6.51
C TYR A 117 -15.11 3.56 5.80
N ASP A 118 -16.37 3.60 5.41
CA ASP A 118 -17.11 2.47 4.83
C ASP A 118 -17.10 2.43 3.29
N GLY A 119 -16.25 3.27 2.68
CA GLY A 119 -16.21 3.49 1.23
C GLY A 119 -17.04 4.70 0.78
N THR A 120 -17.87 5.28 1.66
CA THR A 120 -18.72 6.45 1.35
C THR A 120 -18.72 7.51 2.46
N LYS A 121 -18.72 7.07 3.72
CA LYS A 121 -18.86 7.95 4.89
C LYS A 121 -17.79 7.69 5.92
N TYR A 122 -17.34 8.76 6.55
CA TYR A 122 -16.52 8.72 7.74
C TYR A 122 -17.39 8.79 8.98
N TRP A 123 -17.03 8.04 10.00
CA TRP A 123 -17.77 8.01 11.26
C TRP A 123 -16.84 7.82 12.47
N ILE A 124 -17.31 8.17 13.65
CA ILE A 124 -16.61 8.01 14.92
C ILE A 124 -17.62 7.66 16.03
N LYS A 125 -17.23 6.77 16.92
CA LYS A 125 -17.95 6.40 18.15
C LYS A 125 -17.00 6.40 19.34
N VAL A 126 -17.56 6.64 20.51
CA VAL A 126 -16.88 6.44 21.79
C VAL A 126 -17.79 5.61 22.67
N ASP A 127 -17.27 4.48 23.15
CA ASP A 127 -18.03 3.48 23.93
C ASP A 127 -19.39 3.13 23.28
N GLY A 128 -19.36 2.96 21.94
CA GLY A 128 -20.53 2.63 21.12
C GLY A 128 -21.43 3.81 20.78
N THR A 129 -21.25 4.97 21.40
CA THR A 129 -22.06 6.18 21.13
C THR A 129 -21.46 6.99 19.99
N GLU A 130 -22.28 7.32 18.99
CA GLU A 130 -21.85 8.14 17.85
C GLU A 130 -21.52 9.56 18.29
N ILE A 131 -20.40 10.07 17.73
CA ILE A 131 -19.96 11.44 17.91
C ILE A 131 -20.25 12.21 16.60
N LEU A 132 -21.07 13.26 16.70
CA LEU A 132 -21.46 14.11 15.55
C LEU A 132 -20.70 15.44 15.51
N ASP A 133 -19.73 15.63 16.40
CA ASP A 133 -18.89 16.83 16.42
C ASP A 133 -18.10 16.98 15.11
N GLU A 134 -18.22 18.16 14.48
CA GLU A 134 -17.62 18.42 13.18
C GLU A 134 -16.09 18.37 13.20
N ALA A 135 -15.45 18.81 14.29
CA ALA A 135 -14.00 18.80 14.43
C ALA A 135 -13.50 17.34 14.58
N ALA A 136 -14.22 16.51 15.34
CA ALA A 136 -13.92 15.09 15.45
C ALA A 136 -14.08 14.39 14.09
N ILE A 137 -15.16 14.63 13.35
CA ILE A 137 -15.36 14.08 12.00
C ILE A 137 -14.28 14.57 11.02
N LYS A 138 -13.91 15.85 11.07
CA LYS A 138 -12.80 16.37 10.25
C LYS A 138 -11.49 15.65 10.56
N ARG A 139 -11.23 15.36 11.83
CA ARG A 139 -10.05 14.57 12.24
C ARG A 139 -10.08 13.15 11.68
N VAL A 140 -11.23 12.48 11.67
CA VAL A 140 -11.39 11.13 11.09
C VAL A 140 -11.18 11.16 9.58
N LYS A 141 -11.74 12.16 8.87
CA LYS A 141 -11.52 12.35 7.43
C LYS A 141 -10.04 12.49 7.04
N PHE A 142 -9.22 13.01 7.93
CA PHE A 142 -7.77 13.01 7.78
C PHE A 142 -7.15 11.66 8.19
N THR A 143 -7.49 11.16 9.38
CA THR A 143 -6.78 10.03 10.00
C THR A 143 -6.98 8.72 9.24
N ARG A 144 -8.20 8.43 8.75
CA ARG A 144 -8.48 7.14 8.12
C ARG A 144 -7.75 6.94 6.80
N PRO A 145 -7.86 7.85 5.79
CA PRO A 145 -7.10 7.71 4.55
C PRO A 145 -5.58 7.79 4.79
N THR A 146 -5.13 8.64 5.72
CA THR A 146 -3.71 8.76 6.06
C THR A 146 -3.15 7.45 6.62
N ASN A 147 -3.82 6.83 7.60
CA ASN A 147 -3.33 5.57 8.19
C ASN A 147 -3.34 4.43 7.15
N PHE A 148 -4.37 4.36 6.30
CA PHE A 148 -4.43 3.41 5.20
C PHE A 148 -3.28 3.63 4.22
N TYR A 149 -3.08 4.88 3.76
CA TYR A 149 -2.01 5.22 2.83
C TYR A 149 -0.63 4.89 3.42
N TRP A 150 -0.37 5.22 4.67
CA TRP A 150 0.90 4.92 5.34
C TRP A 150 1.18 3.41 5.42
N PHE A 151 0.15 2.58 5.55
CA PHE A 151 0.31 1.12 5.50
C PHE A 151 0.74 0.64 4.11
N ALA A 152 0.11 1.14 3.06
CA ALA A 152 0.32 0.73 1.68
C ALA A 152 1.27 1.65 0.89
N MET A 153 1.89 2.65 1.53
CA MET A 153 2.58 3.75 0.89
C MET A 153 3.60 3.28 -0.17
N PHE A 154 4.53 2.42 0.20
CA PHE A 154 5.56 1.99 -0.73
C PHE A 154 5.02 1.18 -1.91
N GLN A 155 3.97 0.41 -1.67
CA GLN A 155 3.28 -0.34 -2.72
C GLN A 155 2.52 0.58 -3.69
N LYS A 156 2.00 1.71 -3.18
CA LYS A 156 1.24 2.71 -3.95
C LYS A 156 2.13 3.73 -4.67
N LEU A 157 3.45 3.72 -4.46
CA LEU A 157 4.34 4.60 -5.22
C LEU A 157 4.44 4.25 -6.72
N GLY A 158 3.82 3.17 -7.18
CA GLY A 158 3.64 2.85 -8.59
C GLY A 158 2.26 3.23 -9.16
N ASP A 159 1.40 3.91 -8.39
CA ASP A 159 0.07 4.31 -8.84
C ASP A 159 0.15 5.46 -9.87
N PRO A 160 -0.85 5.61 -10.76
CA PRO A 160 -0.96 6.77 -11.66
C PRO A 160 -0.97 8.10 -10.89
N GLY A 161 -0.34 9.13 -11.48
CA GLY A 161 -0.25 10.46 -10.86
C GLY A 161 0.92 10.64 -9.90
N VAL A 162 1.79 9.63 -9.78
CA VAL A 162 3.07 9.73 -9.05
C VAL A 162 4.16 10.18 -10.02
N ASN A 163 4.87 11.24 -9.67
CA ASN A 163 5.97 11.80 -10.46
C ASN A 163 7.31 11.54 -9.77
N TYR A 164 8.36 11.25 -10.57
CA TYR A 164 9.67 10.84 -10.11
C TYR A 164 10.74 11.77 -10.64
N GLU A 165 11.61 12.26 -9.75
CA GLU A 165 12.79 13.05 -10.10
C GLU A 165 14.03 12.43 -9.44
N TYR A 166 15.00 11.99 -10.24
CA TYR A 166 16.26 11.48 -9.71
C TYR A 166 17.17 12.63 -9.30
N LEU A 167 17.45 12.76 -8.00
CA LEU A 167 18.27 13.83 -7.43
C LEU A 167 19.76 13.51 -7.35
N GLY A 168 20.16 12.28 -7.67
CA GLY A 168 21.55 11.86 -7.68
C GLY A 168 21.88 10.79 -6.65
N HIS A 169 23.19 10.57 -6.46
CA HIS A 169 23.74 9.61 -5.51
C HIS A 169 24.37 10.33 -4.32
N LYS A 170 24.14 9.83 -3.10
CA LYS A 170 24.76 10.37 -1.86
C LYS A 170 25.28 9.22 -1.02
N LYS A 171 26.49 9.34 -0.50
CA LYS A 171 27.02 8.43 0.52
C LYS A 171 26.79 9.04 1.90
N ILE A 172 26.10 8.30 2.79
CA ILE A 172 25.85 8.70 4.18
C ILE A 172 26.55 7.65 5.05
N ARG A 173 27.55 8.07 5.80
CA ARG A 173 28.49 7.17 6.48
C ARG A 173 29.12 6.23 5.45
N ASP A 174 28.90 4.91 5.56
CA ASP A 174 29.44 3.93 4.59
C ASP A 174 28.40 3.37 3.62
N ILE A 175 27.17 3.86 3.66
CA ILE A 175 26.06 3.38 2.84
C ILE A 175 25.82 4.33 1.67
N GLY A 176 25.75 3.78 0.44
CA GLY A 176 25.37 4.52 -0.77
C GLY A 176 23.86 4.55 -0.94
N PHE A 177 23.33 5.72 -1.30
CA PHE A 177 21.91 5.93 -1.57
C PHE A 177 21.70 6.59 -2.92
N ASP A 178 20.81 6.05 -3.72
CA ASP A 178 20.19 6.78 -4.82
C ASP A 178 18.99 7.57 -4.26
N ILE A 179 18.93 8.86 -4.57
CA ILE A 179 17.91 9.76 -4.03
C ILE A 179 16.88 10.07 -5.08
N VAL A 180 15.61 9.81 -4.77
CA VAL A 180 14.48 10.06 -5.67
C VAL A 180 13.45 10.92 -4.95
N LYS A 181 13.13 12.07 -5.57
CA LYS A 181 12.01 12.89 -5.13
C LYS A 181 10.72 12.38 -5.77
N ILE A 182 9.68 12.28 -4.95
CA ILE A 182 8.33 11.91 -5.33
C ILE A 182 7.44 13.13 -5.14
N SER A 183 6.62 13.41 -6.14
CA SER A 183 5.52 14.36 -6.06
C SER A 183 4.26 13.75 -6.69
N PHE A 184 3.13 14.36 -6.43
CA PHE A 184 1.84 13.84 -6.86
C PHE A 184 1.11 14.88 -7.71
N ASP A 185 0.37 14.43 -8.69
CA ASP A 185 -0.54 15.29 -9.44
C ASP A 185 -1.52 15.96 -8.48
N SER A 186 -1.74 17.25 -8.68
CA SER A 186 -2.65 18.03 -7.86
C SER A 186 -3.99 18.20 -8.54
N GLU A 187 -5.03 17.66 -7.95
CA GLU A 187 -6.38 18.05 -8.31
C GLU A 187 -6.65 19.47 -7.74
N ASN A 188 -6.95 20.44 -8.60
CA ASN A 188 -7.29 21.82 -8.21
C ASN A 188 -6.12 22.70 -7.71
N GLY A 189 -4.86 22.39 -8.04
CA GLY A 189 -3.70 23.23 -7.72
C GLY A 189 -3.38 23.34 -6.23
N ARG A 190 -3.91 22.47 -5.38
CA ARG A 190 -3.56 22.43 -3.95
C ARG A 190 -2.18 21.82 -3.76
N PRO A 191 -1.38 22.29 -2.79
CA PRO A 191 -0.14 21.64 -2.44
C PRO A 191 -0.37 20.16 -2.07
N THR A 192 0.46 19.28 -2.64
CA THR A 192 0.49 17.86 -2.29
C THR A 192 1.75 17.58 -1.47
N ASP A 193 1.78 16.44 -0.80
CA ASP A 193 2.98 16.01 -0.09
C ASP A 193 4.14 15.76 -1.07
N ILE A 194 5.35 15.96 -0.58
CA ILE A 194 6.58 15.65 -1.28
C ILE A 194 7.32 14.61 -0.44
N TYR A 195 7.85 13.56 -1.09
CA TYR A 195 8.77 12.63 -0.47
C TYR A 195 10.14 12.71 -1.15
N GLN A 196 11.20 12.51 -0.37
CA GLN A 196 12.54 12.32 -0.91
C GLN A 196 13.07 11.00 -0.36
N LEU A 197 13.04 9.97 -1.20
CA LEU A 197 13.41 8.61 -0.84
C LEU A 197 14.92 8.44 -0.90
N TYR A 198 15.50 7.78 0.08
CA TYR A 198 16.89 7.34 0.12
C TYR A 198 16.89 5.82 -0.10
N ILE A 199 17.08 5.43 -1.35
CA ILE A 199 17.10 4.02 -1.77
C ILE A 199 18.52 3.50 -1.61
N ASN A 200 18.71 2.58 -0.69
CA ASN A 200 19.99 1.94 -0.42
C ASN A 200 20.45 1.14 -1.65
N THR A 201 21.64 1.42 -2.16
CA THR A 201 22.14 0.83 -3.41
C THR A 201 22.46 -0.67 -3.29
N GLU A 202 22.71 -1.18 -2.09
CA GLU A 202 22.97 -2.61 -1.86
C GLU A 202 21.67 -3.41 -1.72
N THR A 203 20.70 -2.85 -0.99
CA THR A 203 19.44 -3.54 -0.71
C THR A 203 18.35 -3.24 -1.72
N GLY A 204 18.42 -2.10 -2.41
CA GLY A 204 17.32 -1.59 -3.26
C GLY A 204 16.07 -1.20 -2.49
N LEU A 205 16.16 -1.01 -1.18
CA LEU A 205 15.07 -0.60 -0.30
C LEU A 205 15.25 0.83 0.19
N VAL A 206 14.17 1.46 0.62
CA VAL A 206 14.21 2.78 1.25
C VAL A 206 14.55 2.61 2.73
N ASP A 207 15.74 3.04 3.17
CA ASP A 207 16.11 2.99 4.59
C ASP A 207 15.60 4.20 5.37
N GLN A 208 15.48 5.33 4.67
CA GLN A 208 14.93 6.57 5.21
C GLN A 208 14.32 7.42 4.10
N PHE A 209 13.46 8.34 4.46
CA PHE A 209 12.91 9.32 3.52
C PHE A 209 12.51 10.61 4.22
N LEU A 210 12.58 11.71 3.48
CA LEU A 210 12.00 12.98 3.89
C LEU A 210 10.56 13.05 3.40
N PHE A 211 9.69 13.68 4.19
CA PHE A 211 8.31 13.89 3.81
C PHE A 211 7.74 15.20 4.35
N THR A 212 6.78 15.74 3.63
CA THR A 212 5.98 16.90 4.06
C THR A 212 4.62 16.44 4.56
N VAL A 213 3.84 17.35 5.14
CA VAL A 213 2.44 17.14 5.51
C VAL A 213 1.66 18.40 5.10
N ALA A 214 1.31 18.48 3.82
CA ALA A 214 0.72 19.64 3.19
C ALA A 214 -0.61 20.06 3.86
N GLU A 215 -1.43 19.12 4.29
CA GLU A 215 -2.70 19.38 5.01
C GLU A 215 -2.48 20.23 6.28
N PHE A 216 -1.33 20.13 6.92
CA PHE A 216 -0.98 20.92 8.11
C PHE A 216 -0.01 22.08 7.82
N GLY A 217 0.19 22.40 6.54
CA GLY A 217 1.11 23.48 6.14
C GLY A 217 2.59 23.16 6.37
N VAL A 218 2.94 21.89 6.64
CA VAL A 218 4.34 21.44 6.79
C VAL A 218 4.88 21.13 5.40
N ILE A 219 5.32 22.16 4.66
CA ILE A 219 5.80 22.05 3.29
C ILE A 219 7.24 22.55 3.11
N GLU A 220 7.66 23.54 3.88
CA GLU A 220 9.00 24.14 3.77
C GLU A 220 10.08 23.31 4.47
N THR A 221 9.77 22.77 5.64
CA THR A 221 10.69 21.99 6.46
C THR A 221 10.19 20.55 6.56
N PRO A 222 10.91 19.59 5.96
CA PRO A 222 10.46 18.20 5.97
C PRO A 222 10.66 17.52 7.31
N LEU A 223 10.03 16.37 7.45
CA LEU A 223 10.29 15.41 8.50
C LEU A 223 11.14 14.27 7.92
N LEU A 224 12.15 13.80 8.66
CA LEU A 224 12.91 12.59 8.30
C LEU A 224 12.31 11.39 9.01
N MET A 225 11.94 10.38 8.25
CA MET A 225 11.54 9.06 8.74
C MET A 225 12.63 8.03 8.46
N GLN A 226 13.03 7.30 9.48
CA GLN A 226 13.85 6.09 9.38
C GLN A 226 12.95 4.87 9.57
N ILE A 227 13.27 3.78 8.88
CA ILE A 227 12.41 2.59 8.82
C ILE A 227 13.22 1.30 8.95
N GLU A 228 12.59 0.28 9.53
CA GLU A 228 13.06 -1.09 9.55
C GLU A 228 11.93 -2.00 9.00
N TYR A 229 12.31 -2.96 8.16
CA TYR A 229 11.38 -3.86 7.50
C TYR A 229 11.30 -5.21 8.21
N GLU A 230 10.11 -5.79 8.16
CA GLU A 230 9.88 -7.21 8.47
C GLU A 230 9.24 -7.89 7.26
N GLN A 231 9.62 -9.15 7.02
CA GLN A 231 8.99 -9.95 5.97
C GLN A 231 7.76 -10.66 6.53
N ILE A 232 6.60 -10.34 5.97
CA ILE A 232 5.30 -10.88 6.40
C ILE A 232 4.51 -11.27 5.16
N ASP A 233 4.16 -12.54 5.03
CA ASP A 233 3.35 -13.10 3.96
C ASP A 233 3.78 -12.70 2.53
N GLY A 234 5.10 -12.61 2.33
CA GLY A 234 5.69 -12.27 1.04
C GLY A 234 5.84 -10.77 0.77
N PHE A 235 5.52 -9.92 1.74
CA PHE A 235 5.76 -8.47 1.71
C PHE A 235 6.91 -8.09 2.63
N LEU A 236 7.66 -7.05 2.22
CA LEU A 236 8.54 -6.32 3.13
C LEU A 236 7.77 -5.09 3.62
N LEU A 237 7.34 -5.13 4.87
CA LEU A 237 6.55 -4.07 5.49
C LEU A 237 7.42 -3.23 6.43
N PRO A 238 7.33 -1.89 6.40
CA PRO A 238 8.09 -0.99 7.27
C PRO A 238 7.45 -0.93 8.67
N THR A 239 7.59 -2.01 9.45
CA THR A 239 6.87 -2.22 10.71
C THR A 239 7.36 -1.34 11.84
N LYS A 240 8.64 -0.93 11.82
CA LYS A 240 9.21 -0.01 12.79
C LYS A 240 9.65 1.26 12.09
N ARG A 241 9.15 2.38 12.57
CA ARG A 241 9.40 3.69 12.02
C ARG A 241 9.64 4.69 13.14
N LYS A 242 10.52 5.63 12.89
CA LYS A 242 10.70 6.79 13.77
C LYS A 242 10.95 8.03 12.94
N TYR A 243 10.41 9.16 13.36
CA TYR A 243 10.61 10.40 12.63
C TYR A 243 10.78 11.61 13.53
N LYS A 244 11.38 12.67 12.99
CA LYS A 244 11.52 13.99 13.60
C LYS A 244 11.72 15.07 12.52
N LYS A 245 11.74 16.33 12.94
CA LYS A 245 12.04 17.45 12.04
C LYS A 245 13.44 17.30 11.43
N SER A 246 13.58 17.72 10.17
CA SER A 246 14.81 17.62 9.39
C SER A 246 14.94 18.80 8.43
N THR A 247 16.02 18.81 7.66
CA THR A 247 16.23 19.64 6.48
C THR A 247 16.10 18.78 5.22
N TRP A 248 16.07 19.41 4.04
CA TRP A 248 16.10 18.67 2.77
C TRP A 248 17.44 17.94 2.50
N ASP A 249 18.48 18.25 3.30
CA ASP A 249 19.75 17.51 3.31
C ASP A 249 19.74 16.29 4.26
N ALA A 250 18.61 16.04 4.92
CA ALA A 250 18.40 15.00 5.92
C ALA A 250 19.17 15.21 7.23
N ASP A 251 19.53 16.45 7.56
CA ASP A 251 20.11 16.78 8.85
C ASP A 251 19.05 16.78 9.94
N VAL A 252 19.40 16.25 11.11
CA VAL A 252 18.52 16.16 12.25
C VAL A 252 19.20 16.69 13.51
N SER A 253 18.41 17.31 14.39
CA SER A 253 18.85 17.71 15.72
C SER A 253 18.88 16.53 16.70
N ASP A 254 19.39 16.75 17.91
CA ASP A 254 19.35 15.77 19.02
C ASP A 254 17.97 15.60 19.67
N ALA A 255 16.94 16.30 19.15
CA ALA A 255 15.57 16.15 19.64
C ALA A 255 15.11 14.68 19.61
N PRO A 256 14.28 14.25 20.55
CA PRO A 256 13.81 12.87 20.60
C PRO A 256 12.91 12.55 19.42
N TRP A 257 12.81 11.24 19.10
CA TRP A 257 12.04 10.73 17.99
C TRP A 257 10.58 10.51 18.36
N THR A 258 9.69 10.71 17.40
CA THR A 258 8.37 10.09 17.39
C THR A 258 8.52 8.67 16.86
N GLU A 259 7.98 7.68 17.55
CA GLU A 259 8.05 6.27 17.21
C GLU A 259 6.69 5.77 16.69
N VAL A 260 6.71 4.98 15.63
CA VAL A 260 5.51 4.39 15.03
C VAL A 260 5.79 2.93 14.70
N ASN A 261 5.06 2.02 15.34
CA ASN A 261 5.27 0.59 15.19
C ASN A 261 3.99 -0.14 14.82
N TRP A 262 4.12 -1.18 14.00
CA TRP A 262 3.06 -2.14 13.69
C TRP A 262 3.44 -3.52 14.22
N THR A 263 2.50 -4.18 14.86
CA THR A 263 2.66 -5.55 15.36
C THR A 263 1.42 -6.38 15.04
N ASP A 264 1.51 -7.69 15.19
CA ASP A 264 0.41 -8.62 15.03
C ASP A 264 -0.28 -8.54 13.66
N ILE A 265 0.51 -8.27 12.60
CA ILE A 265 -0.01 -8.10 11.25
C ILE A 265 -0.51 -9.44 10.71
N ARG A 266 -1.76 -9.47 10.26
CA ARG A 266 -2.41 -10.65 9.69
C ARG A 266 -3.20 -10.25 8.47
N PHE A 267 -2.97 -10.96 7.37
CA PHE A 267 -3.74 -10.84 6.13
C PHE A 267 -4.84 -11.91 6.06
N ASP A 268 -5.73 -11.78 5.09
CA ASP A 268 -6.76 -12.77 4.76
C ASP A 268 -7.65 -13.15 5.95
N ASN A 269 -8.09 -12.14 6.70
CA ASN A 269 -8.94 -12.31 7.90
C ASN A 269 -10.43 -12.51 7.56
N ASN A 270 -10.79 -12.51 6.28
CA ASN A 270 -12.16 -12.58 5.77
C ASN A 270 -13.03 -11.41 6.23
N LEU A 271 -12.45 -10.20 6.30
CA LEU A 271 -13.21 -8.99 6.57
C LEU A 271 -14.22 -8.72 5.45
N ILE A 272 -15.37 -8.22 5.82
CA ILE A 272 -16.44 -7.84 4.91
C ILE A 272 -16.77 -6.35 5.09
N LYS A 273 -17.48 -5.76 4.14
CA LYS A 273 -17.82 -4.33 4.18
C LYS A 273 -18.58 -3.94 5.46
N GLU A 274 -19.39 -4.83 5.99
CA GLU A 274 -20.17 -4.66 7.20
C GLU A 274 -19.31 -4.43 8.45
N ASP A 275 -18.07 -4.92 8.47
CA ASP A 275 -17.09 -4.67 9.54
C ASP A 275 -16.62 -3.22 9.62
N PHE A 276 -16.92 -2.40 8.60
CA PHE A 276 -16.50 -1.00 8.45
C PHE A 276 -17.67 -0.02 8.56
N VAL A 277 -18.88 -0.54 8.56
CA VAL A 277 -20.11 0.26 8.70
C VAL A 277 -20.28 0.64 10.17
N LYS A 278 -20.84 1.82 10.39
CA LYS A 278 -21.18 2.39 11.69
C LYS A 278 -22.17 1.53 12.49
#